data_ab01aedae46cdc3168dc852a77442e3b
#
_entry.id   ab01aedae46cdc3168dc852a77442e3b
#
_cell.length_a   1.000
_cell.length_b   1.000
_cell.length_c   1.000
_cell.angle_alpha   90.00
_cell.angle_beta   90.00
_cell.angle_gamma   90.00
#
_symmetry.space_group_name_H-M   'P 1'
#
loop_
_entity.id
_entity.type
_entity.pdbx_description
1 polymer ?
#
loop_
_entity_poly.entity_id
_entity_poly.type
_entity_poly.pdbx_seq_one_letter_code
_entity_poly.pdbx_strand_id
1 'polypeptide(L)'
;SIHGNETSGADAALGIIYHLIASQDKDVLDMLKEMVIIIDPVMNPDGRARFAKNLEQYRGTAPNYDDQSLIHTGDWPYGRTNHYYFDLNRDWVYLTQPETQGRVSLINEWKPQILVDAHEMGSQDTFMTGPAREPINKNVDYDLIKWGNVFAKDQGQEFDKRNWRFYTGEWHEDLYPGYSFYVAFKGTLGILYEQSRMAEDGVRRPEGTIQSYKESVHHQYVSTIVNLKTLKENSKAMYEDYWDGRKFNVSSDSKYANRSYVILPTKNNGRLNVLANKLKAQEIEIYKNNKQISVSN
;
A
#
# COMPACT_ATOMS: atom_id res chain seq x y z
N SER A 1 2.43 -6.41 -4.79
CA SER A 1 2.67 -7.86 -4.56
C SER A 1 2.40 -8.34 -3.13
N ILE A 2 1.72 -7.53 -2.30
CA ILE A 2 1.23 -8.00 -0.98
C ILE A 2 0.21 -9.15 -1.15
N HIS A 3 -0.56 -9.11 -2.25
CA HIS A 3 -1.25 -10.26 -2.78
C HIS A 3 -0.40 -10.87 -3.90
N GLY A 4 0.06 -12.10 -3.72
CA GLY A 4 1.06 -12.70 -4.61
C GLY A 4 0.57 -12.99 -6.04
N ASN A 5 -0.74 -13.02 -6.26
CA ASN A 5 -1.35 -13.16 -7.59
C ASN A 5 -1.57 -11.82 -8.31
N GLU A 6 -1.18 -10.72 -7.71
CA GLU A 6 -1.20 -9.38 -8.28
C GLU A 6 0.23 -9.00 -8.67
N THR A 7 0.66 -9.42 -9.84
CA THR A 7 2.08 -9.56 -10.19
C THR A 7 2.70 -8.36 -10.90
N SER A 8 1.88 -7.51 -11.55
CA SER A 8 2.40 -6.42 -12.38
C SER A 8 3.18 -5.37 -11.59
N GLY A 9 2.80 -5.11 -10.34
CA GLY A 9 3.55 -4.20 -9.47
C GLY A 9 4.97 -4.68 -9.15
N ALA A 10 5.14 -6.00 -8.94
CA ALA A 10 6.46 -6.59 -8.71
C ALA A 10 7.36 -6.49 -9.94
N ASP A 11 6.80 -6.75 -11.13
CA ASP A 11 7.57 -6.66 -12.38
C ASP A 11 7.87 -5.19 -12.74
N ALA A 12 6.94 -4.28 -12.48
CA ALA A 12 7.18 -2.85 -12.63
C ALA A 12 8.30 -2.35 -11.69
N ALA A 13 8.35 -2.88 -10.45
CA ALA A 13 9.39 -2.51 -9.49
C ALA A 13 10.81 -2.79 -10.00
N LEU A 14 11.03 -3.90 -10.72
CA LEU A 14 12.32 -4.19 -11.35
C LEU A 14 12.68 -3.13 -12.40
N GLY A 15 11.72 -2.73 -13.22
CA GLY A 15 11.91 -1.66 -14.21
C GLY A 15 12.18 -0.30 -13.55
N ILE A 16 11.50 0.00 -12.45
CA ILE A 16 11.70 1.23 -11.68
C ILE A 16 13.10 1.25 -11.06
N ILE A 17 13.52 0.16 -10.42
CA ILE A 17 14.88 0.03 -9.86
C ILE A 17 15.92 0.28 -10.96
N TYR A 18 15.79 -0.40 -12.11
CA TYR A 18 16.69 -0.21 -13.21
C TYR A 18 16.72 1.24 -13.71
N HIS A 19 15.55 1.86 -13.88
CA HIS A 19 15.44 3.26 -14.28
C HIS A 19 16.16 4.19 -13.31
N LEU A 20 15.92 4.03 -12.02
CA LEU A 20 16.51 4.89 -10.99
C LEU A 20 18.04 4.77 -10.91
N ILE A 21 18.59 3.55 -11.04
CA ILE A 21 20.05 3.34 -10.88
C ILE A 21 20.85 3.51 -12.17
N ALA A 22 20.23 3.36 -13.35
CA ALA A 22 20.91 3.40 -14.63
C ALA A 22 20.71 4.71 -15.41
N SER A 23 19.68 5.50 -15.07
CA SER A 23 19.39 6.76 -15.77
C SER A 23 20.49 7.78 -15.56
N GLN A 24 20.80 8.49 -16.65
CA GLN A 24 21.66 9.67 -16.63
C GLN A 24 20.85 10.98 -16.78
N ASP A 25 19.54 10.88 -16.78
CA ASP A 25 18.67 12.04 -16.87
C ASP A 25 18.79 12.91 -15.62
N LYS A 26 18.96 14.21 -15.85
CA LYS A 26 19.15 15.17 -14.76
C LYS A 26 18.03 15.11 -13.73
N ASP A 27 16.79 14.95 -14.17
CA ASP A 27 15.62 14.91 -13.27
C ASP A 27 15.66 13.70 -12.34
N VAL A 28 16.12 12.54 -12.83
CA VAL A 28 16.28 11.33 -11.99
C VAL A 28 17.44 11.49 -11.01
N LEU A 29 18.57 12.02 -11.50
CA LEU A 29 19.75 12.26 -10.66
C LEU A 29 19.46 13.27 -9.53
N ASP A 30 18.71 14.33 -9.83
CA ASP A 30 18.30 15.31 -8.82
C ASP A 30 17.30 14.72 -7.82
N MET A 31 16.37 13.89 -8.31
CA MET A 31 15.43 13.14 -7.45
C MET A 31 16.18 12.27 -6.41
N LEU A 32 17.18 11.51 -6.86
CA LEU A 32 17.97 10.64 -5.99
C LEU A 32 18.86 11.38 -4.98
N LYS A 33 19.17 12.66 -5.22
CA LYS A 33 19.87 13.51 -4.24
C LYS A 33 18.97 14.02 -3.11
N GLU A 34 17.68 14.18 -3.40
CA GLU A 34 16.72 14.82 -2.48
C GLU A 34 15.85 13.83 -1.73
N MET A 35 15.74 12.57 -2.21
CA MET A 35 14.84 11.57 -1.66
C MET A 35 15.54 10.25 -1.34
N VAL A 36 15.08 9.59 -0.30
CA VAL A 36 15.35 8.17 -0.04
C VAL A 36 14.18 7.37 -0.62
N ILE A 37 14.47 6.45 -1.52
CA ILE A 37 13.47 5.60 -2.18
C ILE A 37 13.73 4.15 -1.74
N ILE A 38 12.75 3.55 -1.06
CA ILE A 38 12.79 2.17 -0.61
C ILE A 38 11.81 1.38 -1.46
N ILE A 39 12.25 0.29 -2.05
CA ILE A 39 11.42 -0.57 -2.91
C ILE A 39 11.41 -1.97 -2.34
N ASP A 40 10.23 -2.48 -2.01
CA ASP A 40 9.97 -3.88 -1.66
C ASP A 40 9.24 -4.53 -2.86
N PRO A 41 9.97 -5.18 -3.78
CA PRO A 41 9.40 -5.63 -5.04
C PRO A 41 8.50 -6.87 -4.89
N VAL A 42 8.70 -7.69 -3.86
CA VAL A 42 7.95 -8.94 -3.65
C VAL A 42 7.59 -9.12 -2.18
N MET A 43 6.50 -8.49 -1.78
CA MET A 43 6.02 -8.51 -0.39
C MET A 43 5.46 -9.86 0.06
N ASN A 44 5.02 -10.69 -0.89
CA ASN A 44 4.45 -12.02 -0.65
C ASN A 44 5.05 -13.05 -1.62
N PRO A 45 6.28 -13.53 -1.37
CA PRO A 45 6.95 -14.46 -2.28
C PRO A 45 6.25 -15.81 -2.40
N ASP A 46 5.64 -16.33 -1.33
CA ASP A 46 4.93 -17.60 -1.35
C ASP A 46 3.66 -17.53 -2.18
N GLY A 47 2.89 -16.46 -2.05
CA GLY A 47 1.72 -16.21 -2.87
C GLY A 47 2.07 -16.07 -4.36
N ARG A 48 3.15 -15.32 -4.66
CA ARG A 48 3.65 -15.19 -6.03
C ARG A 48 4.11 -16.53 -6.61
N ALA A 49 4.86 -17.34 -5.86
CA ALA A 49 5.29 -18.66 -6.31
C ALA A 49 4.10 -19.60 -6.60
N ARG A 50 3.06 -19.54 -5.77
CA ARG A 50 1.83 -20.28 -5.97
C ARG A 50 1.11 -19.86 -7.24
N PHE A 51 1.01 -18.56 -7.51
CA PHE A 51 0.41 -18.06 -8.74
C PHE A 51 1.24 -18.43 -9.98
N ALA A 52 2.56 -18.32 -9.92
CA ALA A 52 3.43 -18.77 -11.01
C ALA A 52 3.23 -20.26 -11.30
N LYS A 53 3.02 -21.08 -10.27
CA LYS A 53 2.71 -22.51 -10.46
C LYS A 53 1.36 -22.75 -11.11
N ASN A 54 0.34 -21.93 -10.82
CA ASN A 54 -0.93 -21.98 -11.53
C ASN A 54 -0.74 -21.66 -13.02
N LEU A 55 0.08 -20.66 -13.36
CA LEU A 55 0.37 -20.35 -14.77
C LEU A 55 0.99 -21.54 -15.50
N GLU A 56 1.98 -22.20 -14.90
CA GLU A 56 2.60 -23.39 -15.46
C GLU A 56 1.57 -24.53 -15.71
N GLN A 57 0.62 -24.67 -14.80
CA GLN A 57 -0.38 -25.73 -14.83
C GLN A 57 -1.47 -25.49 -15.86
N TYR A 58 -1.92 -24.24 -16.02
CA TYR A 58 -3.08 -23.89 -16.85
C TYR A 58 -2.71 -23.25 -18.19
N ARG A 59 -1.43 -22.99 -18.43
CA ARG A 59 -0.95 -22.45 -19.71
C ARG A 59 -1.27 -23.43 -20.85
N GLY A 60 -1.94 -22.93 -21.87
CA GLY A 60 -2.18 -23.65 -23.13
C GLY A 60 -1.05 -23.48 -24.14
N THR A 61 -1.23 -24.06 -25.31
CA THR A 61 -0.34 -23.90 -26.48
C THR A 61 -0.64 -22.63 -27.29
N ALA A 62 -1.79 -22.02 -27.05
CA ALA A 62 -2.21 -20.75 -27.65
C ALA A 62 -2.71 -19.80 -26.55
N PRO A 63 -2.59 -18.48 -26.78
CA PRO A 63 -3.09 -17.50 -25.83
C PRO A 63 -4.59 -17.66 -25.54
N ASN A 64 -4.94 -17.52 -24.26
CA ASN A 64 -6.34 -17.53 -23.81
C ASN A 64 -6.72 -16.16 -23.27
N TYR A 65 -7.55 -15.43 -23.99
CA TYR A 65 -7.98 -14.06 -23.67
C TYR A 65 -9.29 -14.00 -22.87
N ASP A 66 -9.84 -15.15 -22.47
CA ASP A 66 -11.05 -15.22 -21.64
C ASP A 66 -10.68 -14.93 -20.18
N ASP A 67 -11.16 -13.82 -19.66
CA ASP A 67 -10.88 -13.35 -18.30
C ASP A 67 -11.41 -14.29 -17.20
N GLN A 68 -12.32 -15.19 -17.52
CA GLN A 68 -12.84 -16.20 -16.59
C GLN A 68 -12.01 -17.49 -16.59
N SER A 69 -11.04 -17.61 -17.48
CA SER A 69 -10.21 -18.82 -17.53
C SER A 69 -9.28 -18.93 -16.31
N LEU A 70 -8.93 -20.17 -15.94
CA LEU A 70 -8.09 -20.43 -14.77
C LEU A 70 -6.66 -19.86 -14.89
N ILE A 71 -6.18 -19.59 -16.10
CA ILE A 71 -4.89 -18.92 -16.27
C ILE A 71 -4.90 -17.49 -15.70
N HIS A 72 -6.04 -16.77 -15.78
CA HIS A 72 -6.18 -15.41 -15.27
C HIS A 72 -6.71 -15.36 -13.84
N THR A 73 -7.67 -16.23 -13.51
CA THR A 73 -8.30 -16.22 -12.19
C THR A 73 -7.52 -17.00 -11.14
N GLY A 74 -6.76 -18.00 -11.56
CA GLY A 74 -6.11 -18.96 -10.68
C GLY A 74 -7.08 -20.00 -10.13
N ASP A 75 -6.54 -20.99 -9.43
CA ASP A 75 -7.27 -22.04 -8.72
C ASP A 75 -7.00 -21.94 -7.21
N TRP A 76 -7.96 -22.43 -6.42
CA TRP A 76 -7.76 -22.47 -4.96
C TRP A 76 -6.51 -23.29 -4.62
N PRO A 77 -5.65 -22.83 -3.71
CA PRO A 77 -5.83 -21.72 -2.76
C PRO A 77 -5.42 -20.34 -3.26
N TYR A 78 -5.35 -20.08 -4.54
CA TYR A 78 -4.95 -18.80 -5.17
C TYR A 78 -3.57 -18.27 -4.70
N GLY A 79 -3.04 -17.28 -5.38
CA GLY A 79 -1.80 -16.63 -4.98
C GLY A 79 -1.98 -15.44 -4.00
N ARG A 80 -3.20 -15.15 -3.55
CA ARG A 80 -3.50 -13.97 -2.74
C ARG A 80 -2.79 -13.97 -1.39
N THR A 81 -2.85 -15.07 -0.65
CA THR A 81 -2.40 -15.21 0.72
C THR A 81 -0.93 -15.65 0.81
N ASN A 82 -0.32 -15.51 2.00
CA ASN A 82 1.01 -16.04 2.28
C ASN A 82 1.02 -17.58 2.38
N HIS A 83 2.15 -18.17 2.82
CA HIS A 83 2.29 -19.62 2.98
C HIS A 83 1.18 -20.23 3.87
N TYR A 84 0.81 -19.56 4.94
CA TYR A 84 -0.15 -20.03 5.94
C TYR A 84 -1.58 -19.57 5.68
N TYR A 85 -1.87 -19.08 4.47
CA TYR A 85 -3.20 -18.59 4.05
C TYR A 85 -3.70 -17.35 4.78
N PHE A 86 -2.79 -16.52 5.31
CA PHE A 86 -3.16 -15.21 5.82
C PHE A 86 -3.11 -14.16 4.72
N ASP A 87 -4.12 -13.30 4.69
CA ASP A 87 -4.11 -12.10 3.87
C ASP A 87 -3.23 -11.04 4.53
N LEU A 88 -2.05 -10.82 3.96
CA LEU A 88 -1.07 -9.87 4.49
C LEU A 88 -1.59 -8.43 4.44
N ASN A 89 -2.54 -8.14 3.54
CA ASN A 89 -3.17 -6.83 3.47
C ASN A 89 -4.40 -6.69 4.40
N ARG A 90 -4.51 -7.56 5.41
CA ARG A 90 -5.46 -7.45 6.54
C ARG A 90 -4.74 -7.54 7.89
N ASP A 91 -3.41 -7.65 7.87
CA ASP A 91 -2.60 -7.91 9.06
C ASP A 91 -1.84 -6.68 9.62
N TRP A 92 -1.97 -5.50 8.98
CA TRP A 92 -1.21 -4.29 9.32
C TRP A 92 -1.33 -3.84 10.78
N VAL A 93 -2.51 -3.99 11.38
CA VAL A 93 -2.75 -3.67 12.80
C VAL A 93 -2.41 -4.85 13.70
N TYR A 94 -2.74 -6.06 13.25
CA TYR A 94 -2.64 -7.26 14.08
C TYR A 94 -1.22 -7.81 14.19
N LEU A 95 -0.39 -7.60 13.18
CA LEU A 95 1.01 -8.06 13.15
C LEU A 95 1.17 -9.54 13.52
N THR A 96 0.35 -10.40 12.91
CA THR A 96 0.38 -11.83 13.19
C THR A 96 1.41 -12.56 12.34
N GLN A 97 1.73 -12.03 11.16
CA GLN A 97 2.61 -12.64 10.18
C GLN A 97 3.99 -11.98 10.19
N PRO A 98 5.08 -12.75 10.05
CA PRO A 98 6.44 -12.20 10.07
C PRO A 98 6.69 -11.19 8.95
N GLU A 99 6.08 -11.36 7.78
CA GLU A 99 6.19 -10.42 6.65
C GLU A 99 5.64 -9.05 7.03
N THR A 100 4.49 -9.02 7.69
CA THR A 100 3.87 -7.76 8.15
C THR A 100 4.67 -7.12 9.28
N GLN A 101 5.18 -7.95 10.23
CA GLN A 101 6.03 -7.46 11.32
C GLN A 101 7.30 -6.78 10.78
N GLY A 102 7.98 -7.41 9.82
CA GLY A 102 9.16 -6.84 9.18
C GLY A 102 8.87 -5.53 8.47
N ARG A 103 7.80 -5.48 7.71
CA ARG A 103 7.36 -4.27 6.97
C ARG A 103 7.02 -3.12 7.91
N VAL A 104 6.22 -3.36 8.93
CA VAL A 104 5.85 -2.33 9.91
C VAL A 104 7.09 -1.85 10.69
N SER A 105 8.03 -2.75 11.01
CA SER A 105 9.30 -2.36 11.60
C SER A 105 10.09 -1.39 10.71
N LEU A 106 10.17 -1.66 9.41
CA LEU A 106 10.83 -0.80 8.44
C LEU A 106 10.13 0.58 8.33
N ILE A 107 8.80 0.59 8.29
CA ILE A 107 8.01 1.83 8.29
C ILE A 107 8.26 2.64 9.55
N ASN A 108 8.33 1.99 10.70
CA ASN A 108 8.61 2.67 11.98
C ASN A 108 10.03 3.24 12.03
N GLU A 109 11.00 2.60 11.42
CA GLU A 109 12.37 3.06 11.33
C GLU A 109 12.51 4.27 10.41
N TRP A 110 11.99 4.18 9.19
CA TRP A 110 12.17 5.20 8.16
C TRP A 110 11.15 6.33 8.20
N LYS A 111 9.96 6.09 8.74
CA LYS A 111 8.87 7.08 8.86
C LYS A 111 8.62 7.81 7.53
N PRO A 112 8.28 7.07 6.45
CA PRO A 112 8.19 7.64 5.12
C PRO A 112 7.07 8.68 5.03
N GLN A 113 7.21 9.68 4.15
CA GLN A 113 6.16 10.66 3.85
C GLN A 113 5.07 10.07 2.96
N ILE A 114 5.45 9.17 2.06
CA ILE A 114 4.49 8.42 1.23
C ILE A 114 4.79 6.92 1.28
N LEU A 115 3.76 6.12 1.12
CA LEU A 115 3.84 4.69 0.89
C LEU A 115 2.91 4.33 -0.28
N VAL A 116 3.45 3.68 -1.30
CA VAL A 116 2.67 3.14 -2.41
C VAL A 116 2.44 1.65 -2.19
N ASP A 117 1.18 1.23 -2.30
CA ASP A 117 0.76 -0.16 -2.28
C ASP A 117 0.17 -0.52 -3.66
N ALA A 118 0.94 -1.28 -4.44
CA ALA A 118 0.63 -1.59 -5.83
C ALA A 118 -0.18 -2.88 -5.92
N HIS A 119 -1.46 -2.75 -6.23
CA HIS A 119 -2.44 -3.83 -6.33
C HIS A 119 -2.98 -4.01 -7.74
N GLU A 120 -3.76 -5.07 -7.88
CA GLU A 120 -4.57 -5.39 -9.05
C GLU A 120 -5.98 -5.79 -8.61
N MET A 121 -6.99 -5.29 -9.33
CA MET A 121 -8.39 -5.63 -9.14
C MET A 121 -8.91 -6.56 -10.25
N GLY A 122 -10.13 -6.42 -10.73
CA GLY A 122 -10.67 -7.24 -11.81
C GLY A 122 -9.92 -7.04 -13.13
N SER A 123 -9.94 -8.05 -14.01
CA SER A 123 -9.20 -8.05 -15.29
C SER A 123 -9.66 -6.96 -16.27
N GLN A 124 -10.91 -6.53 -16.18
CA GLN A 124 -11.49 -5.49 -17.02
C GLN A 124 -11.35 -4.08 -16.44
N ASP A 125 -10.94 -4.00 -15.19
CA ASP A 125 -10.81 -2.73 -14.49
C ASP A 125 -9.56 -1.99 -14.94
N THR A 126 -9.63 -0.68 -14.86
CA THR A 126 -8.50 0.19 -15.19
C THR A 126 -7.95 0.78 -13.91
N PHE A 127 -6.79 1.43 -14.02
CA PHE A 127 -6.17 2.10 -12.91
C PHE A 127 -7.17 2.95 -12.12
N MET A 128 -7.13 2.78 -10.80
CA MET A 128 -7.83 3.61 -9.83
C MET A 128 -6.78 4.41 -9.05
N THR A 129 -7.05 5.68 -8.89
CA THR A 129 -6.25 6.55 -8.03
C THR A 129 -7.16 7.27 -7.05
N GLY A 130 -6.65 7.63 -5.85
CA GLY A 130 -7.38 8.51 -4.93
C GLY A 130 -7.90 9.78 -5.61
N PRO A 131 -8.59 10.67 -4.96
CA PRO A 131 -8.79 10.73 -3.51
C PRO A 131 -9.76 9.69 -2.96
N ALA A 132 -9.68 9.48 -1.65
CA ALA A 132 -10.65 8.66 -0.94
C ALA A 132 -12.01 9.34 -0.87
N ARG A 133 -13.07 8.50 -0.83
CA ARG A 133 -14.42 8.96 -0.55
C ARG A 133 -14.73 8.89 0.94
N GLU A 134 -15.80 9.55 1.34
CA GLU A 134 -16.38 9.36 2.69
C GLU A 134 -16.97 7.93 2.84
N PRO A 135 -16.92 7.34 4.05
CA PRO A 135 -16.42 7.96 5.29
C PRO A 135 -14.90 7.87 5.44
N ILE A 136 -14.29 8.97 5.87
CA ILE A 136 -12.87 9.06 6.20
C ILE A 136 -12.69 8.97 7.72
N ASN A 137 -11.65 8.27 8.17
CA ASN A 137 -11.38 8.13 9.60
C ASN A 137 -11.01 9.47 10.23
N LYS A 138 -11.74 9.85 11.29
CA LYS A 138 -11.58 11.14 11.98
C LYS A 138 -10.23 11.35 12.69
N ASN A 139 -9.40 10.30 12.76
CA ASN A 139 -8.06 10.37 13.33
C ASN A 139 -6.98 10.54 12.26
N VAL A 140 -7.36 10.58 11.00
CA VAL A 140 -6.46 10.89 9.88
C VAL A 140 -6.35 12.40 9.74
N ASP A 141 -5.14 12.87 9.48
CA ASP A 141 -4.88 14.28 9.27
C ASP A 141 -5.51 14.76 7.95
N TYR A 142 -6.10 15.94 7.97
CA TYR A 142 -6.70 16.53 6.77
C TYR A 142 -5.68 16.80 5.65
N ASP A 143 -4.45 17.11 6.00
CA ASP A 143 -3.39 17.35 5.01
C ASP A 143 -3.09 16.12 4.16
N LEU A 144 -3.27 14.90 4.69
CA LEU A 144 -3.15 13.68 3.89
C LEU A 144 -4.19 13.60 2.78
N ILE A 145 -5.42 14.07 3.04
CA ILE A 145 -6.49 14.12 2.03
C ILE A 145 -6.14 15.15 0.95
N LYS A 146 -5.66 16.32 1.36
CA LYS A 146 -5.17 17.37 0.45
C LYS A 146 -4.07 16.82 -0.47
N TRP A 147 -3.08 16.14 0.10
CA TRP A 147 -1.99 15.54 -0.67
C TRP A 147 -2.47 14.41 -1.56
N GLY A 148 -3.37 13.56 -1.09
CA GLY A 148 -4.00 12.52 -1.91
C GLY A 148 -4.64 13.09 -3.19
N ASN A 149 -5.30 14.25 -3.10
CA ASN A 149 -5.86 14.95 -4.26
C ASN A 149 -4.79 15.43 -5.26
N VAL A 150 -3.64 15.92 -4.76
CA VAL A 150 -2.53 16.38 -5.63
C VAL A 150 -1.97 15.20 -6.41
N PHE A 151 -1.63 14.09 -5.73
CA PHE A 151 -1.11 12.89 -6.39
C PHE A 151 -2.11 12.28 -7.38
N ALA A 152 -3.39 12.19 -7.02
CA ALA A 152 -4.44 11.69 -7.90
C ALA A 152 -4.57 12.52 -9.17
N LYS A 153 -4.53 13.84 -9.04
CA LYS A 153 -4.60 14.76 -10.19
C LYS A 153 -3.42 14.56 -11.14
N ASP A 154 -2.21 14.48 -10.63
CA ASP A 154 -1.01 14.36 -11.46
C ASP A 154 -0.97 13.00 -12.18
N GLN A 155 -1.37 11.92 -11.49
CA GLN A 155 -1.51 10.61 -12.11
C GLN A 155 -2.56 10.61 -13.21
N GLY A 156 -3.75 11.18 -12.94
CA GLY A 156 -4.83 11.27 -13.93
C GLY A 156 -4.40 12.04 -15.18
N GLN A 157 -3.73 13.18 -15.01
CA GLN A 157 -3.19 13.95 -16.14
C GLN A 157 -2.20 13.16 -16.98
N GLU A 158 -1.38 12.32 -16.37
CA GLU A 158 -0.41 11.51 -17.10
C GLU A 158 -1.07 10.35 -17.85
N PHE A 159 -2.13 9.77 -17.29
CA PHE A 159 -2.94 8.76 -17.98
C PHE A 159 -3.71 9.37 -19.15
N ASP A 160 -4.27 10.57 -19.00
CA ASP A 160 -4.94 11.31 -20.08
C ASP A 160 -4.00 11.57 -21.27
N LYS A 161 -2.76 12.00 -21.03
CA LYS A 161 -1.75 12.20 -22.08
C LYS A 161 -1.47 10.94 -22.90
N ARG A 162 -1.67 9.75 -22.32
CA ARG A 162 -1.46 8.46 -22.96
C ARG A 162 -2.73 7.86 -23.54
N ASN A 163 -3.86 8.54 -23.38
CA ASN A 163 -5.20 8.01 -23.70
C ASN A 163 -5.48 6.68 -22.98
N TRP A 164 -5.00 6.55 -21.74
CA TRP A 164 -5.31 5.40 -20.91
C TRP A 164 -6.57 5.66 -20.11
N ARG A 165 -7.44 4.66 -20.03
CA ARG A 165 -8.63 4.73 -19.20
C ARG A 165 -8.23 4.58 -17.74
N PHE A 166 -8.84 5.36 -16.89
CA PHE A 166 -8.70 5.24 -15.44
C PHE A 166 -9.99 5.67 -14.75
N TYR A 167 -10.13 5.21 -13.54
CA TYR A 167 -11.20 5.58 -12.63
C TYR A 167 -10.57 6.20 -11.38
N THR A 168 -11.15 7.26 -10.88
CA THR A 168 -10.66 7.97 -9.70
C THR A 168 -11.80 8.41 -8.80
N GLY A 169 -11.55 8.48 -7.49
CA GLY A 169 -12.52 8.84 -6.47
C GLY A 169 -13.55 7.75 -6.21
N GLU A 170 -14.46 8.00 -5.32
CA GLU A 170 -15.71 7.27 -5.01
C GLU A 170 -15.65 5.75 -4.79
N TRP A 171 -14.52 5.09 -5.00
CA TRP A 171 -14.40 3.64 -4.84
C TRP A 171 -13.88 3.24 -3.46
N HIS A 172 -12.89 3.94 -2.95
CA HIS A 172 -12.15 3.55 -1.75
C HIS A 172 -12.35 4.57 -0.63
N GLU A 173 -12.78 4.11 0.54
CA GLU A 173 -12.88 4.93 1.76
C GLU A 173 -11.68 4.72 2.68
N ASP A 174 -11.16 5.79 3.25
CA ASP A 174 -10.04 5.79 4.18
C ASP A 174 -10.53 5.73 5.64
N LEU A 175 -11.31 4.69 5.94
CA LEU A 175 -11.90 4.47 7.27
C LEU A 175 -11.19 3.39 8.07
N TYR A 176 -10.95 2.24 7.45
CA TYR A 176 -10.47 1.04 8.12
C TYR A 176 -8.93 0.93 8.08
N PRO A 177 -8.25 0.76 9.25
CA PRO A 177 -6.79 0.73 9.30
C PRO A 177 -6.18 -0.65 9.03
N GLY A 178 -6.95 -1.62 8.59
CA GLY A 178 -6.50 -3.03 8.50
C GLY A 178 -5.72 -3.38 7.24
N TYR A 179 -5.66 -2.50 6.24
CA TYR A 179 -4.87 -2.63 5.03
C TYR A 179 -3.87 -1.48 4.91
N SER A 180 -3.21 -1.29 3.78
CA SER A 180 -2.09 -0.33 3.63
C SER A 180 -2.40 1.11 4.03
N PHE A 181 -3.66 1.52 4.05
CA PHE A 181 -4.08 2.80 4.62
C PHE A 181 -3.71 2.96 6.11
N TYR A 182 -3.37 1.87 6.79
CA TYR A 182 -2.76 1.88 8.12
C TYR A 182 -1.69 2.99 8.30
N VAL A 183 -0.90 3.27 7.28
CA VAL A 183 0.19 4.26 7.36
C VAL A 183 -0.31 5.69 7.58
N ALA A 184 -1.54 6.00 7.23
CA ALA A 184 -2.15 7.31 7.48
C ALA A 184 -2.26 7.62 8.98
N PHE A 185 -2.43 6.60 9.82
CA PHE A 185 -2.41 6.75 11.28
C PHE A 185 -1.01 7.04 11.86
N LYS A 186 0.02 6.97 11.01
CA LYS A 186 1.39 7.36 11.31
C LYS A 186 1.80 8.67 10.63
N GLY A 187 0.88 9.34 9.95
CA GLY A 187 1.09 10.58 9.23
C GLY A 187 1.67 10.40 7.82
N THR A 188 1.74 9.19 7.32
CA THR A 188 2.22 8.85 5.97
C THR A 188 1.06 8.86 4.98
N LEU A 189 1.22 9.49 3.83
CA LEU A 189 0.24 9.36 2.74
C LEU A 189 0.30 7.95 2.15
N GLY A 190 -0.77 7.19 2.30
CA GLY A 190 -0.96 5.91 1.62
C GLY A 190 -1.53 6.13 0.21
N ILE A 191 -0.89 5.58 -0.80
CA ILE A 191 -1.34 5.63 -2.19
C ILE A 191 -1.60 4.21 -2.65
N LEU A 192 -2.83 3.93 -3.06
CA LEU A 192 -3.25 2.65 -3.59
C LEU A 192 -3.24 2.69 -5.11
N TYR A 193 -2.64 1.68 -5.75
CA TYR A 193 -2.87 1.37 -7.15
C TYR A 193 -3.75 0.14 -7.25
N GLU A 194 -4.72 0.18 -8.15
CA GLU A 194 -5.57 -0.98 -8.49
C GLU A 194 -5.59 -1.11 -10.01
N GLN A 195 -4.74 -1.98 -10.55
CA GLN A 195 -4.61 -2.18 -11.97
C GLN A 195 -5.37 -3.43 -12.43
N SER A 196 -5.51 -3.59 -13.75
CA SER A 196 -6.16 -4.79 -14.29
C SER A 196 -5.33 -6.03 -14.02
N ARG A 197 -5.94 -7.03 -13.38
CA ARG A 197 -5.30 -8.32 -13.09
C ARG A 197 -5.44 -9.28 -14.26
N MET A 198 -4.34 -9.83 -14.71
CA MET A 198 -4.32 -10.84 -15.76
C MET A 198 -3.02 -11.64 -15.75
N ALA A 199 -3.03 -12.79 -16.43
CA ALA A 199 -1.85 -13.53 -16.78
C ALA A 199 -1.17 -12.97 -18.05
N GLU A 200 -0.06 -13.56 -18.42
CA GLU A 200 0.79 -13.15 -19.54
C GLU A 200 0.08 -13.02 -20.90
N ASP A 201 -0.95 -13.82 -21.15
CA ASP A 201 -1.69 -13.82 -22.41
C ASP A 201 -2.46 -12.50 -22.64
N GLY A 202 -2.81 -11.79 -21.59
CA GLY A 202 -3.72 -10.66 -21.66
C GLY A 202 -5.18 -11.07 -21.65
N VAL A 203 -6.09 -10.10 -21.62
CA VAL A 203 -7.52 -10.32 -21.59
C VAL A 203 -8.24 -9.52 -22.66
N ARG A 204 -9.30 -10.10 -23.22
CA ARG A 204 -10.18 -9.42 -24.18
C ARG A 204 -11.14 -8.51 -23.45
N ARG A 205 -11.14 -7.24 -23.82
CA ARG A 205 -12.10 -6.25 -23.33
C ARG A 205 -13.44 -6.34 -24.09
N PRO A 206 -14.53 -5.84 -23.50
CA PRO A 206 -15.86 -5.86 -24.15
C PRO A 206 -15.89 -5.21 -25.54
N GLU A 207 -15.09 -4.19 -25.78
CA GLU A 207 -14.95 -3.52 -27.08
C GLU A 207 -14.10 -4.31 -28.09
N GLY A 208 -13.57 -5.48 -27.74
CA GLY A 208 -12.83 -6.39 -28.60
C GLY A 208 -11.30 -6.20 -28.60
N THR A 209 -10.78 -5.16 -27.97
CA THR A 209 -9.33 -4.98 -27.81
C THR A 209 -8.76 -5.98 -26.79
N ILE A 210 -7.46 -6.26 -26.90
CA ILE A 210 -6.73 -7.08 -25.93
C ILE A 210 -5.91 -6.15 -25.05
N GLN A 211 -6.13 -6.20 -23.75
CA GLN A 211 -5.22 -5.61 -22.78
C GLN A 211 -4.14 -6.62 -22.42
N SER A 212 -2.89 -6.25 -22.64
CA SER A 212 -1.77 -7.13 -22.36
C SER A 212 -1.28 -6.98 -20.92
N TYR A 213 -0.65 -8.02 -20.39
CA TYR A 213 0.05 -7.95 -19.12
C TYR A 213 1.15 -6.87 -19.10
N LYS A 214 1.84 -6.67 -20.23
CA LYS A 214 2.83 -5.60 -20.41
C LYS A 214 2.23 -4.21 -20.18
N GLU A 215 0.99 -3.98 -20.63
CA GLU A 215 0.30 -2.70 -20.36
C GLU A 215 0.02 -2.52 -18.88
N SER A 216 -0.41 -3.56 -18.20
CA SER A 216 -0.62 -3.51 -16.73
C SER A 216 0.69 -3.16 -15.99
N VAL A 217 1.79 -3.82 -16.33
CA VAL A 217 3.13 -3.48 -15.79
C VAL A 217 3.51 -2.03 -16.11
N HIS A 218 3.23 -1.55 -17.32
CA HIS A 218 3.54 -0.19 -17.74
C HIS A 218 2.69 0.85 -16.98
N HIS A 219 1.43 0.56 -16.69
CA HIS A 219 0.60 1.43 -15.86
C HIS A 219 1.17 1.57 -14.44
N GLN A 220 1.58 0.47 -13.80
CA GLN A 220 2.23 0.48 -12.48
C GLN A 220 3.52 1.31 -12.48
N TYR A 221 4.35 1.10 -13.53
CA TYR A 221 5.61 1.82 -13.70
C TYR A 221 5.40 3.33 -13.83
N VAL A 222 4.51 3.76 -14.74
CA VAL A 222 4.23 5.18 -14.98
C VAL A 222 3.63 5.84 -13.74
N SER A 223 2.69 5.19 -13.06
CA SER A 223 2.10 5.69 -11.81
C SER A 223 3.17 5.98 -10.77
N THR A 224 4.13 5.07 -10.61
CA THR A 224 5.22 5.25 -9.63
C THR A 224 6.17 6.38 -10.02
N ILE A 225 6.55 6.49 -11.29
CA ILE A 225 7.42 7.59 -11.75
C ILE A 225 6.73 8.94 -11.59
N VAL A 226 5.42 9.02 -11.86
CA VAL A 226 4.64 10.25 -11.62
C VAL A 226 4.63 10.60 -10.14
N ASN A 227 4.35 9.63 -9.27
CA ASN A 227 4.37 9.89 -7.83
C ASN A 227 5.72 10.38 -7.31
N LEU A 228 6.82 9.82 -7.81
CA LEU A 228 8.16 10.31 -7.46
C LEU A 228 8.39 11.75 -7.91
N LYS A 229 7.90 12.14 -9.11
CA LYS A 229 7.96 13.52 -9.60
C LYS A 229 7.12 14.46 -8.75
N THR A 230 5.86 14.09 -8.50
CA THR A 230 4.95 14.87 -7.65
C THR A 230 5.54 15.08 -6.25
N LEU A 231 6.14 14.03 -5.66
CA LEU A 231 6.82 14.15 -4.37
C LEU A 231 8.00 15.11 -4.44
N LYS A 232 8.84 15.01 -5.46
CA LYS A 232 9.99 15.92 -5.66
C LYS A 232 9.54 17.37 -5.72
N GLU A 233 8.53 17.67 -6.53
CA GLU A 233 8.02 19.03 -6.75
C GLU A 233 7.40 19.63 -5.49
N ASN A 234 6.85 18.79 -4.60
CA ASN A 234 6.15 19.20 -3.39
C ASN A 234 6.89 18.81 -2.09
N SER A 235 8.12 18.30 -2.19
CA SER A 235 8.84 17.67 -1.09
C SER A 235 8.91 18.51 0.18
N LYS A 236 9.24 19.79 0.05
CA LYS A 236 9.36 20.72 1.20
C LYS A 236 8.02 20.92 1.90
N ALA A 237 6.97 21.27 1.15
CA ALA A 237 5.65 21.57 1.73
C ALA A 237 5.06 20.29 2.38
N MET A 238 5.20 19.15 1.70
CA MET A 238 4.72 17.88 2.22
C MET A 238 5.46 17.44 3.48
N TYR A 239 6.78 17.69 3.54
CA TYR A 239 7.56 17.39 4.74
C TYR A 239 7.20 18.32 5.90
N GLU A 240 6.96 19.61 5.64
CA GLU A 240 6.51 20.57 6.64
C GLU A 240 5.15 20.16 7.22
N ASP A 241 4.15 19.87 6.38
CA ASP A 241 2.83 19.39 6.81
C ASP A 241 2.97 18.08 7.64
N TYR A 242 3.78 17.12 7.18
CA TYR A 242 4.06 15.87 7.88
C TYR A 242 4.66 16.10 9.28
N TRP A 243 5.64 17.00 9.36
CA TRP A 243 6.31 17.34 10.63
C TRP A 243 5.36 18.05 11.58
N ASP A 244 4.61 19.02 11.09
CA ASP A 244 3.69 19.82 11.90
C ASP A 244 2.54 18.97 12.45
N GLY A 245 1.98 18.08 11.64
CA GLY A 245 0.98 17.13 12.09
C GLY A 245 1.49 16.21 13.20
N ARG A 246 2.69 15.66 13.04
CA ARG A 246 3.31 14.82 14.09
C ARG A 246 3.60 15.60 15.37
N LYS A 247 4.14 16.83 15.24
CA LYS A 247 4.42 17.70 16.37
C LYS A 247 3.14 18.08 17.11
N PHE A 248 2.07 18.42 16.36
CA PHE A 248 0.77 18.73 16.97
C PHE A 248 0.22 17.53 17.75
N ASN A 249 0.29 16.32 17.21
CA ASN A 249 -0.28 15.12 17.83
C ASN A 249 0.35 14.77 19.20
N VAL A 250 1.59 15.20 19.46
CA VAL A 250 2.28 15.01 20.75
C VAL A 250 2.29 16.28 21.62
N SER A 251 1.69 17.36 21.15
CA SER A 251 1.64 18.64 21.88
C SER A 251 0.54 18.65 22.95
N SER A 252 0.60 19.62 23.86
CA SER A 252 -0.46 19.87 24.85
C SER A 252 -1.80 20.28 24.22
N ASP A 253 -1.78 20.77 22.99
CA ASP A 253 -2.96 21.25 22.27
C ASP A 253 -3.72 20.11 21.54
N SER A 254 -3.10 18.92 21.48
CA SER A 254 -3.76 17.74 20.92
C SER A 254 -4.98 17.35 21.76
N LYS A 255 -6.07 17.03 21.09
CA LYS A 255 -7.28 16.47 21.73
C LYS A 255 -7.03 15.18 22.52
N TYR A 256 -5.85 14.58 22.36
CA TYR A 256 -5.41 13.36 23.02
C TYR A 256 -4.33 13.56 24.08
N ALA A 257 -3.84 14.78 24.27
CA ALA A 257 -2.69 15.11 25.12
C ALA A 257 -2.77 14.52 26.55
N ASN A 258 -3.98 14.48 27.11
CA ASN A 258 -4.21 14.02 28.48
C ASN A 258 -4.90 12.65 28.54
N ARG A 259 -4.88 11.87 27.44
CA ARG A 259 -5.50 10.55 27.42
C ARG A 259 -4.48 9.46 27.75
N SER A 260 -4.88 8.59 28.67
CA SER A 260 -4.18 7.35 28.96
C SER A 260 -5.18 6.20 28.98
N TYR A 261 -4.76 5.06 28.47
CA TYR A 261 -5.58 3.87 28.49
C TYR A 261 -5.05 2.89 29.52
N VAL A 262 -5.91 2.36 30.37
CA VAL A 262 -5.54 1.41 31.40
C VAL A 262 -5.96 0.01 30.98
N ILE A 263 -4.99 -0.89 30.87
CA ILE A 263 -5.25 -2.29 30.63
C ILE A 263 -5.31 -2.99 31.99
N LEU A 264 -6.49 -3.46 32.36
CA LEU A 264 -6.69 -4.13 33.64
C LEU A 264 -5.98 -5.49 33.68
N PRO A 265 -5.51 -5.90 34.88
CA PRO A 265 -4.94 -7.23 35.06
C PRO A 265 -5.92 -8.32 34.64
N THR A 266 -5.41 -9.38 34.03
CA THR A 266 -6.18 -10.56 33.66
C THR A 266 -5.51 -11.82 34.20
N LYS A 267 -6.29 -12.88 34.44
CA LYS A 267 -5.76 -14.18 34.82
C LYS A 267 -4.94 -14.83 33.70
N ASN A 268 -5.14 -14.39 32.46
CA ASN A 268 -4.40 -14.85 31.30
C ASN A 268 -3.23 -13.91 30.97
N ASN A 269 -2.11 -14.13 31.63
CA ASN A 269 -0.89 -13.34 31.42
C ASN A 269 -0.32 -13.49 29.99
N GLY A 270 -0.49 -14.65 29.37
CA GLY A 270 -0.03 -14.87 27.97
C GLY A 270 -0.76 -13.91 27.02
N ARG A 271 -2.07 -13.79 27.16
CA ARG A 271 -2.89 -12.88 26.36
C ARG A 271 -2.51 -11.41 26.57
N LEU A 272 -2.26 -11.03 27.82
CA LEU A 272 -1.81 -9.67 28.15
C LEU A 272 -0.45 -9.35 27.52
N ASN A 273 0.49 -10.30 27.61
CA ASN A 273 1.82 -10.12 27.01
C ASN A 273 1.76 -10.01 25.48
N VAL A 274 0.93 -10.80 24.81
CA VAL A 274 0.72 -10.69 23.36
C VAL A 274 0.20 -9.31 23.00
N LEU A 275 -0.83 -8.79 23.70
CA LEU A 275 -1.36 -7.44 23.47
C LEU A 275 -0.29 -6.38 23.69
N ALA A 276 0.45 -6.44 24.80
CA ALA A 276 1.49 -5.48 25.13
C ALA A 276 2.60 -5.47 24.06
N ASN A 277 3.03 -6.64 23.59
CA ASN A 277 4.05 -6.73 22.55
C ASN A 277 3.56 -6.17 21.20
N LYS A 278 2.31 -6.40 20.83
CA LYS A 278 1.71 -5.82 19.61
C LYS A 278 1.63 -4.30 19.70
N LEU A 279 1.18 -3.75 20.82
CA LEU A 279 1.13 -2.31 21.02
C LEU A 279 2.54 -1.68 20.96
N LYS A 280 3.54 -2.32 21.57
CA LYS A 280 4.93 -1.87 21.45
C LYS A 280 5.46 -1.91 20.01
N ALA A 281 5.14 -2.95 19.26
CA ALA A 281 5.51 -3.05 17.85
C ALA A 281 4.85 -1.95 16.98
N GLN A 282 3.74 -1.38 17.47
CA GLN A 282 3.08 -0.20 16.88
C GLN A 282 3.63 1.14 17.39
N GLU A 283 4.75 1.15 18.14
CA GLU A 283 5.36 2.31 18.78
C GLU A 283 4.47 2.94 19.86
N ILE A 284 3.54 2.21 20.45
CA ILE A 284 2.73 2.68 21.56
C ILE A 284 3.50 2.45 22.87
N GLU A 285 3.70 3.52 23.62
CA GLU A 285 4.37 3.46 24.92
C GLU A 285 3.52 2.73 25.96
N ILE A 286 4.10 1.75 26.63
CA ILE A 286 3.42 0.93 27.64
C ILE A 286 4.25 0.91 28.90
N TYR A 287 3.60 1.21 30.01
CA TYR A 287 4.19 1.20 31.33
C TYR A 287 3.47 0.23 32.26
N LYS A 288 4.22 -0.43 33.13
CA LYS A 288 3.65 -1.21 34.21
C LYS A 288 3.46 -0.30 35.43
N ASN A 289 2.25 -0.20 35.93
CA ASN A 289 1.97 0.51 37.17
C ASN A 289 1.84 -0.47 38.33
N ASN A 290 2.62 -0.26 39.39
CA ASN A 290 2.60 -1.06 40.62
C ASN A 290 1.82 -0.38 41.77
N LYS A 291 1.24 0.79 41.50
CA LYS A 291 0.44 1.55 42.50
C LYS A 291 -1.03 1.46 42.12
N GLN A 292 -1.88 1.58 43.13
CA GLN A 292 -3.31 1.73 42.88
C GLN A 292 -3.56 3.06 42.17
N ILE A 293 -4.34 3.02 41.08
CA ILE A 293 -4.80 4.20 40.36
C ILE A 293 -6.32 4.27 40.42
N SER A 294 -6.83 5.47 40.53
CA SER A 294 -8.27 5.72 40.37
C SER A 294 -8.48 6.18 38.94
N VAL A 295 -9.40 5.54 38.25
CA VAL A 295 -9.78 5.88 36.87
C VAL A 295 -11.14 6.56 36.95
N SER A 296 -11.24 7.80 36.51
CA SER A 296 -12.53 8.46 36.28
C SER A 296 -13.06 8.06 34.89
N ASN A 297 -14.33 7.69 34.85
CA ASN A 297 -15.01 7.45 33.59
C ASN A 297 -15.22 8.72 32.80
#